data_61ba8198cbd2fa566aad20d80604e9fa
#
_entry.id   61ba8198cbd2fa566aad20d80604e9fa
#
_cell.length_a   1.000
_cell.length_b   1.000
_cell.length_c   1.000
_cell.angle_alpha   90.00
_cell.angle_beta   90.00
_cell.angle_gamma   90.00
#
_symmetry.space_group_name_H-M   'P 1'
#
loop_
_entity.id
_entity.type
_entity.pdbx_description
1 polymer ?
#
loop_
_entity_poly.entity_id
_entity_poly.type
_entity_poly.pdbx_seq_one_letter_code
_entity_poly.pdbx_strand_id
1 'polypeptide(L)'
;MWMLMILVLPLMAMTYIAWHVRVMLPLSALWKSAIIAVGVLSFAMLFLNFRRAFDGMPLSVAQMAYEVGTSSIIVLLYLVMIFLLLDLGRLVHLVPKSFMYHNGYTALGIFVLLLGIFIYGNLHYNNKVRVPLEMKSQNSLPREYKIVMASDLHIGYHNPRKELARWVDMINAENPDFILIAGDIIDGSMRPVLEERMAEEFHRLKAPVYACLGNHEFYSGVPGAKQFYKDAGIHLLIDEAAVIDSSIVIIGRDDRTNMRRKPIKDLIDSLNSKISNLNYTIVLDHQPYNLDRAEAAGVDFQLSGHTHRGQVWPISWITDRLYECSWGSHQRGNTQFYVSSGIGIWGGKFRIGTQSEYVVATLK
;
A
#
# COMPACT_ATOMS: atom_id res chain seq x y z
N MET A 1 -12.67 -21.61 3.47
CA MET A 1 -13.39 -20.94 2.37
C MET A 1 -12.52 -19.89 1.67
N TRP A 2 -11.93 -18.92 2.37
CA TRP A 2 -11.08 -17.87 1.78
C TRP A 2 -9.84 -18.40 1.03
N MET A 3 -9.10 -19.37 1.60
CA MET A 3 -7.93 -19.97 0.92
C MET A 3 -8.29 -20.65 -0.41
N LEU A 4 -9.46 -21.27 -0.49
CA LEU A 4 -9.93 -21.90 -1.74
C LEU A 4 -10.21 -20.84 -2.81
N MET A 5 -10.82 -19.72 -2.43
CA MET A 5 -11.07 -18.59 -3.35
C MET A 5 -9.76 -17.97 -3.86
N ILE A 6 -8.75 -17.80 -3.01
CA ILE A 6 -7.45 -17.24 -3.37
C ILE A 6 -6.69 -18.13 -4.38
N LEU A 7 -6.90 -19.43 -4.37
CA LEU A 7 -6.28 -20.36 -5.33
C LEU A 7 -7.16 -20.61 -6.55
N VAL A 8 -8.46 -20.82 -6.36
CA VAL A 8 -9.38 -21.20 -7.43
C VAL A 8 -9.61 -20.08 -8.44
N LEU A 9 -9.84 -18.85 -7.97
CA LEU A 9 -10.10 -17.71 -8.87
C LEU A 9 -8.94 -17.41 -9.83
N PRO A 10 -7.67 -17.33 -9.39
CA PRO A 10 -6.55 -17.16 -10.31
C PRO A 10 -6.35 -18.33 -11.27
N LEU A 11 -6.57 -19.57 -10.82
CA LEU A 11 -6.48 -20.74 -11.72
C LEU A 11 -7.56 -20.70 -12.80
N MET A 12 -8.79 -20.31 -12.45
CA MET A 12 -9.87 -20.10 -13.43
C MET A 12 -9.50 -18.99 -14.41
N ALA A 13 -8.99 -17.86 -13.91
CA ALA A 13 -8.53 -16.74 -14.73
C ALA A 13 -7.42 -17.17 -15.70
N MET A 14 -6.42 -17.90 -15.23
CA MET A 14 -5.34 -18.42 -16.06
C MET A 14 -5.84 -19.40 -17.12
N THR A 15 -6.75 -20.30 -16.77
CA THR A 15 -7.35 -21.24 -17.72
C THR A 15 -8.15 -20.49 -18.79
N TYR A 16 -8.93 -19.50 -18.40
CA TYR A 16 -9.69 -18.64 -19.29
C TYR A 16 -8.79 -17.87 -20.27
N ILE A 17 -7.72 -17.24 -19.75
CA ILE A 17 -6.73 -16.54 -20.60
C ILE A 17 -6.01 -17.53 -21.53
N ALA A 18 -5.60 -18.69 -21.03
CA ALA A 18 -4.94 -19.71 -21.84
C ALA A 18 -5.84 -20.19 -23.01
N TRP A 19 -7.15 -20.30 -22.79
CA TRP A 19 -8.11 -20.59 -23.84
C TRP A 19 -8.12 -19.48 -24.90
N HIS A 20 -8.20 -18.20 -24.52
CA HIS A 20 -8.15 -17.08 -25.47
C HIS A 20 -6.83 -17.01 -26.23
N VAL A 21 -5.69 -17.25 -25.58
CA VAL A 21 -4.38 -17.34 -26.24
C VAL A 21 -4.38 -18.42 -27.33
N ARG A 22 -4.97 -19.59 -27.03
CA ARG A 22 -5.04 -20.71 -27.98
C ARG A 22 -5.92 -20.42 -29.19
N VAL A 23 -7.05 -19.76 -29.01
CA VAL A 23 -8.01 -19.53 -30.10
C VAL A 23 -7.72 -18.26 -30.88
N MET A 24 -7.18 -17.22 -30.24
CA MET A 24 -6.96 -15.91 -30.85
C MET A 24 -5.66 -15.82 -31.66
N LEU A 25 -4.55 -16.36 -31.11
CA LEU A 25 -3.24 -16.16 -31.76
C LEU A 25 -3.08 -17.02 -33.01
N PRO A 26 -2.68 -16.43 -34.16
CA PRO A 26 -2.35 -17.18 -35.38
C PRO A 26 -0.90 -17.74 -35.32
N LEU A 27 -0.55 -18.42 -34.23
CA LEU A 27 0.78 -18.99 -33.99
C LEU A 27 0.71 -20.51 -33.94
N SER A 28 1.87 -21.18 -34.07
CA SER A 28 1.94 -22.63 -33.85
C SER A 28 1.61 -23.02 -32.40
N ALA A 29 1.24 -24.27 -32.18
CA ALA A 29 0.91 -24.78 -30.85
C ALA A 29 2.09 -24.61 -29.87
N LEU A 30 3.34 -24.74 -30.34
CA LEU A 30 4.55 -24.54 -29.55
C LEU A 30 4.62 -23.13 -28.97
N TRP A 31 4.48 -22.11 -29.81
CA TRP A 31 4.55 -20.70 -29.38
C TRP A 31 3.41 -20.32 -28.45
N LYS A 32 2.18 -20.79 -28.71
CA LYS A 32 1.05 -20.59 -27.80
C LYS A 32 1.30 -21.21 -26.44
N SER A 33 1.86 -22.44 -26.40
CA SER A 33 2.22 -23.11 -25.15
C SER A 33 3.33 -22.38 -24.40
N ALA A 34 4.33 -21.84 -25.12
CA ALA A 34 5.38 -21.04 -24.51
C ALA A 34 4.85 -19.75 -23.85
N ILE A 35 3.94 -19.03 -24.52
CA ILE A 35 3.30 -17.83 -23.96
C ILE A 35 2.50 -18.18 -22.68
N ILE A 36 1.72 -19.26 -22.71
CA ILE A 36 0.96 -19.72 -21.56
C ILE A 36 1.91 -20.11 -20.41
N ALA A 37 2.99 -20.84 -20.72
CA ALA A 37 3.98 -21.25 -19.73
C ALA A 37 4.64 -20.05 -19.06
N VAL A 38 5.01 -19.00 -19.80
CA VAL A 38 5.54 -17.75 -19.25
C VAL A 38 4.54 -17.12 -18.27
N GLY A 39 3.26 -17.04 -18.62
CA GLY A 39 2.22 -16.52 -17.74
C GLY A 39 2.08 -17.34 -16.44
N VAL A 40 2.07 -18.68 -16.56
CA VAL A 40 2.01 -19.61 -15.42
C VAL A 40 3.23 -19.46 -14.51
N LEU A 41 4.44 -19.42 -15.08
CA LEU A 41 5.68 -19.26 -14.33
C LEU A 41 5.75 -17.90 -13.64
N SER A 42 5.35 -16.83 -14.32
CA SER A 42 5.27 -15.49 -13.71
C SER A 42 4.35 -15.47 -12.50
N PHE A 43 3.18 -16.10 -12.60
CA PHE A 43 2.25 -16.19 -11.49
C PHE A 43 2.77 -17.11 -10.35
N ALA A 44 3.45 -18.21 -10.70
CA ALA A 44 4.06 -19.11 -9.72
C ALA A 44 5.14 -18.40 -8.88
N MET A 45 5.89 -17.46 -9.47
CA MET A 45 6.89 -16.65 -8.75
C MET A 45 6.31 -15.90 -7.55
N LEU A 46 5.03 -15.49 -7.60
CA LEU A 46 4.37 -14.87 -6.46
C LEU A 46 4.37 -15.80 -5.23
N PHE A 47 3.94 -17.06 -5.40
CA PHE A 47 3.87 -18.02 -4.30
C PHE A 47 5.26 -18.45 -3.82
N LEU A 48 6.23 -18.54 -4.75
CA LEU A 48 7.62 -18.81 -4.41
C LEU A 48 8.22 -17.68 -3.57
N ASN A 49 7.88 -16.42 -3.85
CA ASN A 49 8.28 -15.28 -3.03
C ASN A 49 7.70 -15.36 -1.61
N PHE A 50 6.42 -15.67 -1.46
CA PHE A 50 5.82 -15.86 -0.13
C PHE A 50 6.48 -16.99 0.67
N ARG A 51 7.00 -18.01 -0.01
CA ARG A 51 7.75 -19.10 0.61
C ARG A 51 9.24 -18.79 0.80
N ARG A 52 9.69 -17.57 0.47
CA ARG A 52 11.09 -17.15 0.53
C ARG A 52 12.04 -18.04 -0.29
N ALA A 53 11.53 -18.64 -1.38
CA ALA A 53 12.32 -19.54 -2.23
C ALA A 53 13.53 -18.86 -2.90
N PHE A 54 13.53 -17.54 -2.99
CA PHE A 54 14.60 -16.75 -3.59
C PHE A 54 15.58 -16.15 -2.58
N ASP A 55 15.43 -16.44 -1.27
CA ASP A 55 16.31 -15.87 -0.23
C ASP A 55 17.78 -16.33 -0.34
N GLY A 56 18.06 -17.46 -0.99
CA GLY A 56 19.41 -17.92 -1.28
C GLY A 56 20.01 -17.38 -2.58
N MET A 57 19.27 -16.60 -3.37
CA MET A 57 19.71 -16.08 -4.65
C MET A 57 20.28 -14.65 -4.52
N PRO A 58 21.06 -14.15 -5.52
CA PRO A 58 21.44 -12.74 -5.56
C PRO A 58 20.25 -11.82 -5.40
N LEU A 59 20.41 -10.69 -4.68
CA LEU A 59 19.32 -9.77 -4.35
C LEU A 59 18.57 -9.30 -5.60
N SER A 60 19.29 -8.98 -6.68
CA SER A 60 18.71 -8.55 -7.97
C SER A 60 17.79 -9.60 -8.59
N VAL A 61 18.13 -10.88 -8.46
CA VAL A 61 17.30 -12.00 -8.96
C VAL A 61 16.02 -12.10 -8.11
N ALA A 62 16.14 -12.00 -6.80
CA ALA A 62 15.00 -12.03 -5.89
C ALA A 62 14.06 -10.82 -6.12
N GLN A 63 14.63 -9.63 -6.33
CA GLN A 63 13.87 -8.42 -6.69
C GLN A 63 13.11 -8.61 -8.01
N MET A 64 13.79 -9.10 -9.06
CA MET A 64 13.14 -9.37 -10.35
C MET A 64 12.02 -10.40 -10.23
N ALA A 65 12.25 -11.50 -9.50
CA ALA A 65 11.23 -12.52 -9.28
C ALA A 65 10.03 -11.98 -8.48
N TYR A 66 10.28 -11.10 -7.51
CA TYR A 66 9.22 -10.42 -6.76
C TYR A 66 8.40 -9.50 -7.66
N GLU A 67 9.06 -8.65 -8.46
CA GLU A 67 8.38 -7.72 -9.36
C GLU A 67 7.56 -8.44 -10.43
N VAL A 68 8.11 -9.48 -11.05
CA VAL A 68 7.39 -10.30 -12.05
C VAL A 68 6.20 -11.01 -11.41
N GLY A 69 6.41 -11.66 -10.26
CA GLY A 69 5.37 -12.42 -9.57
C GLY A 69 4.20 -11.54 -9.15
N THR A 70 4.48 -10.42 -8.48
CA THR A 70 3.44 -9.51 -7.99
C THR A 70 2.75 -8.73 -9.10
N SER A 71 3.48 -8.32 -10.15
CA SER A 71 2.90 -7.67 -11.34
C SER A 71 1.97 -8.60 -12.10
N SER A 72 2.25 -9.91 -12.12
CA SER A 72 1.47 -10.89 -12.87
C SER A 72 -0.02 -10.91 -12.46
N ILE A 73 -0.35 -10.69 -11.18
CA ILE A 73 -1.74 -10.62 -10.71
C ILE A 73 -2.50 -9.48 -11.39
N ILE A 74 -1.86 -8.33 -11.50
CA ILE A 74 -2.49 -7.14 -12.10
C ILE A 74 -2.65 -7.36 -13.61
N VAL A 75 -1.64 -7.94 -14.27
CA VAL A 75 -1.74 -8.31 -15.69
C VAL A 75 -2.87 -9.31 -15.92
N LEU A 76 -2.99 -10.34 -15.08
CA LEU A 76 -4.09 -11.32 -15.16
C LEU A 76 -5.44 -10.65 -15.00
N LEU A 77 -5.60 -9.75 -14.04
CA LEU A 77 -6.84 -9.00 -13.82
C LEU A 77 -7.28 -8.26 -15.09
N TYR A 78 -6.38 -7.48 -15.68
CA TYR A 78 -6.71 -6.68 -16.87
C TYR A 78 -6.94 -7.55 -18.12
N LEU A 79 -6.20 -8.65 -18.28
CA LEU A 79 -6.46 -9.62 -19.36
C LEU A 79 -7.86 -10.24 -19.23
N VAL A 80 -8.23 -10.67 -18.01
CA VAL A 80 -9.58 -11.22 -17.77
C VAL A 80 -10.65 -10.17 -18.10
N MET A 81 -10.47 -8.94 -17.67
CA MET A 81 -11.43 -7.86 -17.95
C MET A 81 -11.58 -7.59 -19.44
N ILE A 82 -10.47 -7.52 -20.18
CA ILE A 82 -10.50 -7.29 -21.63
C ILE A 82 -11.20 -8.46 -22.34
N PHE A 83 -10.84 -9.69 -22.02
CA PHE A 83 -11.48 -10.85 -22.65
C PHE A 83 -12.95 -10.99 -22.29
N LEU A 84 -13.33 -10.71 -21.03
CA LEU A 84 -14.75 -10.69 -20.64
C LEU A 84 -15.54 -9.62 -21.42
N LEU A 85 -14.98 -8.42 -21.60
CA LEU A 85 -15.63 -7.38 -22.38
C LEU A 85 -15.80 -7.79 -23.86
N LEU A 86 -14.79 -8.44 -24.45
CA LEU A 86 -14.88 -8.97 -25.81
C LEU A 86 -15.91 -10.11 -25.92
N ASP A 87 -15.95 -11.02 -24.96
CA ASP A 87 -16.93 -12.13 -24.95
C ASP A 87 -18.36 -11.61 -24.74
N LEU A 88 -18.56 -10.63 -23.84
CA LEU A 88 -19.86 -9.97 -23.69
C LEU A 88 -20.28 -9.23 -24.95
N GLY A 89 -19.35 -8.50 -25.57
CA GLY A 89 -19.58 -7.85 -26.85
C GLY A 89 -19.97 -8.83 -27.96
N ARG A 90 -19.37 -10.02 -27.95
CA ARG A 90 -19.73 -11.10 -28.87
C ARG A 90 -21.10 -11.69 -28.57
N LEU A 91 -21.44 -11.87 -27.29
CA LEU A 91 -22.75 -12.39 -26.87
C LEU A 91 -23.90 -11.49 -27.38
N VAL A 92 -23.69 -10.16 -27.36
CA VAL A 92 -24.67 -9.18 -27.87
C VAL A 92 -24.44 -8.79 -29.34
N HIS A 93 -23.65 -9.58 -30.10
CA HIS A 93 -23.36 -9.40 -31.52
C HIS A 93 -22.64 -8.10 -31.91
N LEU A 94 -22.06 -7.38 -30.98
CA LEU A 94 -21.24 -6.18 -31.25
C LEU A 94 -19.82 -6.52 -31.69
N VAL A 95 -19.27 -7.65 -31.26
CA VAL A 95 -17.94 -8.14 -31.62
C VAL A 95 -18.06 -9.34 -32.55
N PRO A 96 -17.62 -9.26 -33.83
CA PRO A 96 -17.70 -10.39 -34.76
C PRO A 96 -16.74 -11.52 -34.37
N LYS A 97 -17.11 -12.77 -34.72
CA LYS A 97 -16.32 -13.97 -34.40
C LYS A 97 -14.89 -13.87 -34.94
N SER A 98 -14.68 -13.26 -36.08
CA SER A 98 -13.38 -13.07 -36.73
C SER A 98 -12.41 -12.21 -35.92
N PHE A 99 -12.91 -11.40 -34.96
CA PHE A 99 -12.10 -10.61 -34.06
C PHE A 99 -11.45 -11.50 -32.96
N MET A 100 -12.09 -12.59 -32.57
CA MET A 100 -11.69 -13.43 -31.46
C MET A 100 -10.90 -14.68 -31.87
N TYR A 101 -10.91 -15.05 -33.15
CA TYR A 101 -10.34 -16.30 -33.64
C TYR A 101 -9.28 -16.08 -34.71
N HIS A 102 -8.06 -16.61 -34.47
CA HIS A 102 -6.91 -16.54 -35.39
C HIS A 102 -6.65 -15.11 -35.92
N ASN A 103 -6.81 -14.12 -35.02
CA ASN A 103 -6.67 -12.70 -35.39
C ASN A 103 -5.48 -12.06 -34.68
N GLY A 104 -4.35 -11.95 -35.38
CA GLY A 104 -3.14 -11.33 -34.88
C GLY A 104 -3.28 -9.82 -34.66
N TYR A 105 -4.13 -9.13 -35.41
CA TYR A 105 -4.36 -7.68 -35.23
C TYR A 105 -5.08 -7.40 -33.91
N THR A 106 -6.10 -8.18 -33.59
CA THR A 106 -6.78 -8.06 -32.30
C THR A 106 -5.83 -8.37 -31.13
N ALA A 107 -5.02 -9.45 -31.26
CA ALA A 107 -4.03 -9.78 -30.25
C ALA A 107 -2.99 -8.66 -30.07
N LEU A 108 -2.50 -8.08 -31.16
CA LEU A 108 -1.59 -6.93 -31.12
C LEU A 108 -2.26 -5.71 -30.48
N GLY A 109 -3.52 -5.43 -30.82
CA GLY A 109 -4.30 -4.35 -30.21
C GLY A 109 -4.45 -4.50 -28.70
N ILE A 110 -4.75 -5.71 -28.22
CA ILE A 110 -4.80 -6.02 -26.77
C ILE A 110 -3.43 -5.82 -26.12
N PHE A 111 -2.36 -6.29 -26.76
CA PHE A 111 -1.01 -6.12 -26.23
C PHE A 111 -0.62 -4.64 -26.11
N VAL A 112 -0.87 -3.84 -27.16
CA VAL A 112 -0.59 -2.39 -27.15
C VAL A 112 -1.43 -1.66 -26.11
N LEU A 113 -2.72 -2.03 -25.96
CA LEU A 113 -3.60 -1.47 -24.93
C LEU A 113 -3.05 -1.76 -23.53
N LEU A 114 -2.71 -3.01 -23.25
CA LEU A 114 -2.13 -3.40 -21.95
C LEU A 114 -0.81 -2.67 -21.69
N LEU A 115 0.08 -2.63 -22.67
CA LEU A 115 1.35 -1.91 -22.54
C LEU A 115 1.10 -0.43 -22.20
N GLY A 116 0.15 0.22 -22.87
CA GLY A 116 -0.24 1.60 -22.59
C GLY A 116 -0.77 1.78 -21.16
N ILE A 117 -1.67 0.89 -20.71
CA ILE A 117 -2.24 0.91 -19.37
C ILE A 117 -1.13 0.75 -18.31
N PHE A 118 -0.19 -0.17 -18.49
CA PHE A 118 0.86 -0.44 -17.52
C PHE A 118 1.95 0.63 -17.53
N ILE A 119 2.30 1.20 -18.70
CA ILE A 119 3.17 2.37 -18.77
C ILE A 119 2.53 3.55 -18.00
N TYR A 120 1.26 3.85 -18.29
CA TYR A 120 0.51 4.88 -17.57
C TYR A 120 0.51 4.61 -16.07
N GLY A 121 0.14 3.39 -15.65
CA GLY A 121 0.08 3.02 -14.24
C GLY A 121 1.42 3.13 -13.52
N ASN A 122 2.53 2.79 -14.19
CA ASN A 122 3.86 2.92 -13.63
C ASN A 122 4.32 4.38 -13.53
N LEU A 123 4.08 5.18 -14.56
CA LEU A 123 4.35 6.63 -14.52
C LEU A 123 3.55 7.29 -13.40
N HIS A 124 2.28 6.91 -13.24
CA HIS A 124 1.41 7.45 -12.20
C HIS A 124 1.85 7.02 -10.78
N TYR A 125 2.31 5.77 -10.62
CA TYR A 125 2.95 5.34 -9.37
C TYR A 125 4.18 6.18 -9.02
N ASN A 126 5.04 6.48 -9.99
CA ASN A 126 6.27 7.25 -9.75
C ASN A 126 6.01 8.73 -9.43
N ASN A 127 4.87 9.27 -9.84
CA ASN A 127 4.45 10.63 -9.52
C ASN A 127 3.80 10.67 -8.12
N LYS A 128 4.58 11.00 -7.09
CA LYS A 128 4.09 11.10 -5.71
C LYS A 128 3.35 12.43 -5.54
N VAL A 129 2.06 12.34 -5.22
CA VAL A 129 1.20 13.52 -5.08
C VAL A 129 1.37 14.11 -3.68
N ARG A 130 1.67 15.39 -3.61
CA ARG A 130 1.66 16.17 -2.37
C ARG A 130 0.22 16.60 -2.05
N VAL A 131 -0.31 16.14 -0.94
CA VAL A 131 -1.68 16.47 -0.51
C VAL A 131 -1.62 17.47 0.65
N PRO A 132 -2.12 18.70 0.49
CA PRO A 132 -2.24 19.63 1.61
C PRO A 132 -3.42 19.23 2.50
N LEU A 133 -3.26 19.36 3.83
CA LEU A 133 -4.30 19.11 4.82
C LEU A 133 -4.28 20.20 5.90
N GLU A 134 -5.46 20.71 6.25
CA GLU A 134 -5.61 21.57 7.41
C GLU A 134 -6.18 20.77 8.59
N MET A 135 -5.52 20.91 9.74
CA MET A 135 -5.95 20.34 11.02
C MET A 135 -6.17 21.51 11.98
N LYS A 136 -7.31 21.49 12.69
CA LYS A 136 -7.67 22.58 13.60
C LYS A 136 -7.85 22.04 15.00
N SER A 137 -7.10 22.62 15.94
CA SER A 137 -7.33 22.38 17.36
C SER A 137 -8.46 23.28 17.86
N GLN A 138 -9.29 22.75 18.73
CA GLN A 138 -10.27 23.54 19.50
C GLN A 138 -9.61 24.29 20.66
N ASN A 139 -8.43 23.86 21.07
CA ASN A 139 -7.64 24.43 22.15
C ASN A 139 -6.47 25.24 21.60
N SER A 140 -5.97 26.21 22.37
CA SER A 140 -4.81 27.00 21.97
C SER A 140 -3.55 26.12 21.92
N LEU A 141 -2.86 26.13 20.81
CA LEU A 141 -1.56 25.48 20.63
C LEU A 141 -0.42 26.50 20.85
N PRO A 142 0.78 26.06 21.25
CA PRO A 142 1.92 26.97 21.43
C PRO A 142 2.33 27.69 20.16
N ARG A 143 2.15 27.04 19.01
CA ARG A 143 2.45 27.55 17.67
C ARG A 143 1.74 26.72 16.60
N GLU A 144 1.83 27.15 15.38
CA GLU A 144 1.45 26.34 14.22
C GLU A 144 2.52 25.24 13.96
N TYR A 145 2.07 24.04 13.57
CA TYR A 145 2.93 22.91 13.25
C TYR A 145 2.76 22.47 11.81
N LYS A 146 3.88 22.26 11.12
CA LYS A 146 3.91 21.62 9.82
C LYS A 146 4.29 20.15 9.97
N ILE A 147 3.42 19.26 9.54
CA ILE A 147 3.54 17.82 9.75
C ILE A 147 3.57 17.14 8.38
N VAL A 148 4.58 16.30 8.13
CA VAL A 148 4.51 15.38 6.99
C VAL A 148 4.00 14.04 7.45
N MET A 149 2.99 13.52 6.74
CA MET A 149 2.36 12.24 7.03
C MET A 149 2.50 11.31 5.84
N ALA A 150 2.85 10.06 6.11
CA ALA A 150 2.96 8.99 5.13
C ALA A 150 2.42 7.67 5.70
N SER A 151 2.21 6.71 4.83
CA SER A 151 1.94 5.31 5.17
C SER A 151 2.44 4.41 4.06
N ASP A 152 2.48 3.10 4.32
CA ASP A 152 2.62 2.09 3.29
C ASP A 152 3.85 2.31 2.41
N LEU A 153 5.01 2.46 3.02
CA LEU A 153 6.27 2.62 2.30
C LEU A 153 6.66 1.32 1.60
N HIS A 154 6.36 0.18 2.23
CA HIS A 154 6.69 -1.16 1.72
C HIS A 154 8.12 -1.25 1.19
N ILE A 155 9.08 -0.72 1.96
CA ILE A 155 10.50 -0.87 1.59
C ILE A 155 10.90 -2.34 1.63
N GLY A 156 11.67 -2.75 0.64
CA GLY A 156 12.02 -4.16 0.50
C GLY A 156 12.45 -4.50 -0.93
N TYR A 157 12.10 -5.69 -1.39
CA TYR A 157 12.42 -6.12 -2.77
C TYR A 157 11.90 -5.16 -3.83
N HIS A 158 10.73 -4.62 -3.60
CA HIS A 158 10.00 -3.82 -4.55
C HIS A 158 10.36 -2.34 -4.48
N ASN A 159 10.43 -1.77 -3.28
CA ASN A 159 10.83 -0.39 -3.03
C ASN A 159 12.25 -0.37 -2.45
N PRO A 160 13.31 -0.32 -3.30
CA PRO A 160 14.69 -0.39 -2.87
C PRO A 160 15.17 0.90 -2.22
N ARG A 161 16.35 0.87 -1.60
CA ARG A 161 16.99 2.01 -0.94
C ARG A 161 16.99 3.30 -1.77
N LYS A 162 17.23 3.18 -3.09
CA LYS A 162 17.23 4.34 -4.00
C LYS A 162 15.86 5.06 -4.06
N GLU A 163 14.79 4.31 -3.93
CA GLU A 163 13.45 4.89 -3.93
C GLU A 163 13.14 5.57 -2.59
N LEU A 164 13.48 4.90 -1.49
CA LEU A 164 13.40 5.48 -0.15
C LEU A 164 14.21 6.78 -0.04
N ALA A 165 15.43 6.83 -0.59
CA ALA A 165 16.26 8.03 -0.60
C ALA A 165 15.55 9.22 -1.25
N ARG A 166 14.85 9.00 -2.37
CA ARG A 166 14.04 10.05 -3.03
C ARG A 166 12.89 10.54 -2.15
N TRP A 167 12.21 9.62 -1.44
CA TRP A 167 11.12 10.00 -0.53
C TRP A 167 11.65 10.80 0.67
N VAL A 168 12.79 10.43 1.21
CA VAL A 168 13.48 11.19 2.26
C VAL A 168 13.80 12.61 1.79
N ASP A 169 14.32 12.77 0.56
CA ASP A 169 14.60 14.09 -0.01
C ASP A 169 13.32 14.94 -0.18
N MET A 170 12.22 14.31 -0.64
CA MET A 170 10.91 14.96 -0.79
C MET A 170 10.37 15.43 0.58
N ILE A 171 10.43 14.57 1.60
CA ILE A 171 9.96 14.89 2.95
C ILE A 171 10.79 16.02 3.55
N ASN A 172 12.11 15.97 3.41
CA ASN A 172 13.00 17.01 3.90
C ASN A 172 12.79 18.37 3.21
N ALA A 173 12.39 18.38 1.93
CA ALA A 173 12.08 19.60 1.20
C ALA A 173 10.87 20.35 1.77
N GLU A 174 9.97 19.65 2.46
CA GLU A 174 8.83 20.26 3.14
C GLU A 174 9.21 20.98 4.44
N ASN A 175 10.39 20.70 5.03
CA ASN A 175 10.83 21.21 6.33
C ASN A 175 9.77 21.03 7.43
N PRO A 176 9.33 19.79 7.73
CA PRO A 176 8.34 19.53 8.76
C PRO A 176 8.90 19.71 10.17
N ASP A 177 8.02 19.98 11.14
CA ASP A 177 8.36 19.96 12.57
C ASP A 177 8.49 18.51 13.08
N PHE A 178 7.66 17.62 12.59
CA PHE A 178 7.76 16.18 12.81
C PHE A 178 7.08 15.40 11.68
N ILE A 179 7.37 14.09 11.63
CA ILE A 179 6.91 13.19 10.59
C ILE A 179 6.10 12.06 11.23
N LEU A 180 4.94 11.74 10.65
CA LEU A 180 4.07 10.65 11.08
C LEU A 180 4.02 9.56 10.00
N ILE A 181 4.22 8.30 10.41
CA ILE A 181 4.11 7.17 9.49
C ILE A 181 3.13 6.14 10.06
N ALA A 182 2.00 5.97 9.39
CA ALA A 182 0.94 5.06 9.81
C ALA A 182 1.14 3.63 9.33
N GLY A 183 2.26 2.98 9.72
CA GLY A 183 2.53 1.56 9.50
C GLY A 183 2.96 1.16 8.10
N ASP A 184 3.22 -0.12 7.91
CA ASP A 184 3.68 -0.76 6.69
C ASP A 184 4.92 -0.07 6.08
N ILE A 185 5.91 0.23 6.95
CA ILE A 185 7.21 0.73 6.49
C ILE A 185 7.95 -0.40 5.76
N ILE A 186 7.98 -1.60 6.35
CA ILE A 186 8.67 -2.77 5.82
C ILE A 186 7.66 -3.64 5.07
N ASP A 187 8.06 -4.18 3.92
CA ASP A 187 7.27 -5.17 3.20
C ASP A 187 7.42 -6.59 3.82
N GLY A 188 7.18 -7.65 3.09
CA GLY A 188 7.14 -9.03 3.57
C GLY A 188 8.49 -9.66 3.98
N SER A 189 9.65 -9.02 3.75
CA SER A 189 10.97 -9.58 4.06
C SER A 189 11.95 -8.55 4.59
N MET A 190 12.65 -8.89 5.68
CA MET A 190 13.75 -8.08 6.24
C MET A 190 15.01 -8.12 5.39
N ARG A 191 15.22 -9.16 4.55
CA ARG A 191 16.45 -9.36 3.82
C ARG A 191 16.88 -8.15 2.98
N PRO A 192 16.06 -7.64 2.03
CA PRO A 192 16.46 -6.48 1.22
C PRO A 192 16.70 -5.23 2.06
N VAL A 193 15.94 -5.06 3.13
CA VAL A 193 16.06 -3.90 4.04
C VAL A 193 17.42 -3.88 4.73
N LEU A 194 17.90 -5.07 5.15
CA LEU A 194 19.20 -5.23 5.81
C LEU A 194 20.37 -5.19 4.81
N GLU A 195 20.27 -5.92 3.68
CA GLU A 195 21.33 -5.97 2.68
C GLU A 195 21.60 -4.61 2.04
N GLU A 196 20.55 -3.81 1.80
CA GLU A 196 20.67 -2.46 1.26
C GLU A 196 20.88 -1.38 2.35
N ARG A 197 20.94 -1.76 3.63
CA ARG A 197 21.19 -0.86 4.77
C ARG A 197 20.19 0.31 4.80
N MET A 198 18.90 0.04 4.60
CA MET A 198 17.87 1.07 4.40
C MET A 198 17.63 1.94 5.64
N ALA A 199 17.96 1.46 6.84
CA ALA A 199 17.88 2.26 8.07
C ALA A 199 18.71 3.56 7.99
N GLU A 200 19.85 3.55 7.27
CA GLU A 200 20.70 4.72 7.12
C GLU A 200 20.00 5.88 6.38
N GLU A 201 19.05 5.57 5.50
CA GLU A 201 18.30 6.62 4.79
C GLU A 201 17.37 7.40 5.72
N PHE A 202 16.80 6.75 6.76
CA PHE A 202 15.96 7.43 7.73
C PHE A 202 16.75 8.43 8.58
N HIS A 203 18.05 8.19 8.85
CA HIS A 203 18.90 9.17 9.54
C HIS A 203 19.12 10.47 8.76
N ARG A 204 18.79 10.50 7.47
CA ARG A 204 18.84 11.72 6.66
C ARG A 204 17.61 12.63 6.88
N LEU A 205 16.54 12.10 7.49
CA LEU A 205 15.38 12.90 7.86
C LEU A 205 15.77 13.92 8.93
N LYS A 206 15.37 15.18 8.71
CA LYS A 206 15.76 16.32 9.56
C LYS A 206 14.83 16.52 10.76
N ALA A 207 13.65 15.94 10.69
CA ALA A 207 12.63 16.02 11.75
C ALA A 207 12.41 14.65 12.42
N PRO A 208 11.99 14.62 13.69
CA PRO A 208 11.70 13.37 14.38
C PRO A 208 10.56 12.62 13.70
N VAL A 209 10.69 11.28 13.64
CA VAL A 209 9.71 10.38 13.03
C VAL A 209 9.00 9.58 14.10
N TYR A 210 7.67 9.62 14.08
CA TYR A 210 6.81 8.80 14.92
C TYR A 210 6.02 7.84 14.03
N ALA A 211 6.00 6.55 14.41
CA ALA A 211 5.34 5.54 13.62
C ALA A 211 4.61 4.50 14.48
N CYS A 212 3.61 3.85 13.92
CA CYS A 212 3.02 2.63 14.45
C CYS A 212 3.38 1.42 13.56
N LEU A 213 3.02 0.22 14.01
CA LEU A 213 3.12 -0.99 13.18
C LEU A 213 1.95 -1.06 12.21
N GLY A 214 2.19 -1.68 11.04
CA GLY A 214 1.15 -2.19 10.16
C GLY A 214 1.17 -3.71 10.10
N ASN A 215 0.32 -4.30 9.25
CA ASN A 215 0.25 -5.76 9.14
C ASN A 215 1.48 -6.37 8.43
N HIS A 216 2.18 -5.62 7.60
CA HIS A 216 3.37 -6.12 6.92
C HIS A 216 4.57 -6.30 7.88
N GLU A 217 4.67 -5.54 8.95
CA GLU A 217 5.65 -5.78 10.00
C GLU A 217 5.44 -7.15 10.67
N PHE A 218 4.19 -7.65 10.75
CA PHE A 218 3.92 -9.01 11.23
C PHE A 218 4.34 -10.08 10.19
N TYR A 219 4.22 -9.80 8.89
CA TYR A 219 4.67 -10.71 7.83
C TYR A 219 6.19 -10.77 7.73
N SER A 220 6.87 -9.65 7.89
CA SER A 220 8.35 -9.57 7.89
C SER A 220 8.97 -10.10 9.17
N GLY A 221 8.22 -10.13 10.29
CA GLY A 221 8.63 -10.56 11.61
C GLY A 221 8.84 -9.40 12.57
N VAL A 222 7.91 -9.24 13.50
CA VAL A 222 7.86 -8.11 14.47
C VAL A 222 9.19 -7.86 15.21
N PRO A 223 9.96 -8.87 15.69
CA PRO A 223 11.23 -8.60 16.36
C PRO A 223 12.25 -7.92 15.45
N GLY A 224 12.38 -8.36 14.21
CA GLY A 224 13.28 -7.76 13.21
C GLY A 224 12.81 -6.36 12.81
N ALA A 225 11.51 -6.16 12.64
CA ALA A 225 10.93 -4.84 12.36
C ALA A 225 11.22 -3.85 13.50
N LYS A 226 10.99 -4.22 14.76
CA LYS A 226 11.33 -3.37 15.93
C LYS A 226 12.80 -2.99 15.99
N GLN A 227 13.69 -3.93 15.68
CA GLN A 227 15.12 -3.62 15.61
C GLN A 227 15.44 -2.63 14.50
N PHE A 228 14.84 -2.82 13.31
CA PHE A 228 14.98 -1.88 12.20
C PHE A 228 14.51 -0.46 12.55
N TYR A 229 13.34 -0.30 13.18
CA TYR A 229 12.84 1.01 13.62
C TYR A 229 13.81 1.69 14.57
N LYS A 230 14.37 0.91 15.52
CA LYS A 230 15.40 1.40 16.43
C LYS A 230 16.66 1.84 15.70
N ASP A 231 17.15 1.00 14.77
CA ASP A 231 18.35 1.29 13.99
C ASP A 231 18.14 2.47 13.03
N ALA A 232 16.92 2.71 12.60
CA ALA A 232 16.52 3.84 11.76
C ALA A 232 16.26 5.15 12.54
N GLY A 233 16.31 5.11 13.86
CA GLY A 233 16.03 6.28 14.72
C GLY A 233 14.55 6.70 14.73
N ILE A 234 13.64 5.78 14.40
CA ILE A 234 12.18 6.01 14.37
C ILE A 234 11.59 5.76 15.75
N HIS A 235 10.81 6.70 16.28
CA HIS A 235 10.03 6.52 17.50
C HIS A 235 8.83 5.62 17.21
N LEU A 236 9.03 4.31 17.40
CA LEU A 236 7.96 3.32 17.23
C LEU A 236 7.06 3.31 18.45
N LEU A 237 5.77 3.55 18.25
CA LEU A 237 4.74 3.55 19.27
C LEU A 237 3.84 2.31 19.09
N ILE A 238 3.73 1.46 20.12
CA ILE A 238 2.93 0.23 20.10
C ILE A 238 2.01 0.22 21.31
N ASP A 239 0.79 0.72 21.15
CA ASP A 239 -0.12 1.06 22.26
C ASP A 239 0.55 1.98 23.29
N GLU A 240 1.35 2.92 22.79
CA GLU A 240 2.15 3.88 23.51
C GLU A 240 1.93 5.29 22.96
N ALA A 241 2.35 6.29 23.71
CA ALA A 241 2.21 7.69 23.35
C ALA A 241 3.51 8.47 23.49
N ALA A 242 3.68 9.46 22.63
CA ALA A 242 4.70 10.50 22.73
C ALA A 242 4.03 11.87 22.87
N VAL A 243 4.68 12.79 23.59
CA VAL A 243 4.18 14.16 23.81
C VAL A 243 5.11 15.14 23.11
N ILE A 244 4.52 16.05 22.35
CA ILE A 244 5.21 17.13 21.64
C ILE A 244 4.84 18.46 22.30
N ASP A 245 5.87 19.24 22.66
CA ASP A 245 5.75 20.60 23.23
C ASP A 245 4.70 20.69 24.37
N SER A 246 4.56 19.59 25.15
CA SER A 246 3.62 19.46 26.28
C SER A 246 2.14 19.69 25.94
N SER A 247 1.77 19.69 24.65
CA SER A 247 0.41 20.04 24.20
C SER A 247 -0.18 19.08 23.18
N ILE A 248 0.64 18.44 22.34
CA ILE A 248 0.20 17.48 21.35
C ILE A 248 0.60 16.08 21.79
N VAL A 249 -0.32 15.13 21.73
CA VAL A 249 -0.06 13.72 22.00
C VAL A 249 -0.20 12.93 20.70
N ILE A 250 0.82 12.13 20.42
CA ILE A 250 0.81 11.15 19.34
C ILE A 250 0.69 9.76 19.96
N ILE A 251 -0.36 9.04 19.64
CA ILE A 251 -0.60 7.66 20.08
C ILE A 251 -0.37 6.74 18.89
N GLY A 252 0.59 5.83 18.98
CA GLY A 252 0.71 4.74 18.01
C GLY A 252 0.00 3.50 18.53
N ARG A 253 -0.91 2.97 17.75
CA ARG A 253 -1.60 1.73 18.08
C ARG A 253 -0.82 0.52 17.56
N ASP A 254 -0.89 -0.58 18.29
CA ASP A 254 -0.49 -1.87 17.73
C ASP A 254 -1.42 -2.25 16.56
N ASP A 255 -0.94 -3.01 15.58
CA ASP A 255 -1.78 -3.41 14.46
C ASP A 255 -2.87 -4.41 14.88
N ARG A 256 -3.97 -4.42 14.13
CA ARG A 256 -5.09 -5.35 14.35
C ARG A 256 -4.72 -6.83 14.21
N THR A 257 -3.62 -7.13 13.58
CA THR A 257 -3.06 -8.50 13.51
C THR A 257 -2.78 -9.03 14.92
N ASN A 258 -2.42 -8.15 15.86
CA ASN A 258 -2.40 -8.48 17.28
C ASN A 258 -3.80 -8.32 17.90
N MET A 259 -4.51 -9.43 18.05
CA MET A 259 -5.85 -9.46 18.65
C MET A 259 -5.88 -9.01 20.13
N ARG A 260 -4.71 -8.85 20.77
CA ARG A 260 -4.58 -8.43 22.18
C ARG A 260 -4.24 -6.94 22.32
N ARG A 261 -4.25 -6.16 21.21
CA ARG A 261 -3.99 -4.72 21.26
C ARG A 261 -4.97 -4.01 22.21
N LYS A 262 -4.49 -3.00 22.92
CA LYS A 262 -5.32 -2.25 23.87
C LYS A 262 -6.48 -1.52 23.17
N PRO A 263 -7.66 -1.41 23.79
CA PRO A 263 -8.70 -0.50 23.31
C PRO A 263 -8.18 0.94 23.28
N ILE A 264 -8.58 1.72 22.28
CA ILE A 264 -8.15 3.13 22.16
C ILE A 264 -8.59 3.97 23.37
N LYS A 265 -9.78 3.68 23.89
CA LYS A 265 -10.32 4.37 25.06
C LYS A 265 -9.41 4.21 26.28
N ASP A 266 -8.89 3.00 26.54
CA ASP A 266 -8.01 2.73 27.67
C ASP A 266 -6.68 3.51 27.56
N LEU A 267 -6.18 3.70 26.33
CA LEU A 267 -4.98 4.51 26.06
C LEU A 267 -5.25 5.99 26.36
N ILE A 268 -6.37 6.52 25.90
CA ILE A 268 -6.77 7.91 26.13
C ILE A 268 -7.03 8.16 27.63
N ASP A 269 -7.78 7.29 28.29
CA ASP A 269 -8.08 7.41 29.73
C ASP A 269 -6.79 7.38 30.57
N SER A 270 -5.85 6.50 30.23
CA SER A 270 -4.54 6.44 30.88
C SER A 270 -3.71 7.72 30.68
N LEU A 271 -3.81 8.36 29.52
CA LEU A 271 -3.11 9.62 29.23
C LEU A 271 -3.73 10.80 29.98
N ASN A 272 -5.05 10.91 29.93
CA ASN A 272 -5.79 11.96 30.66
C ASN A 272 -5.56 11.95 32.15
N SER A 273 -5.28 10.75 32.73
CA SER A 273 -4.93 10.63 34.16
C SER A 273 -3.52 11.13 34.51
N LYS A 274 -2.64 11.28 33.52
CA LYS A 274 -1.21 11.62 33.71
C LYS A 274 -0.85 13.02 33.23
N ILE A 275 -1.58 13.54 32.23
CA ILE A 275 -1.26 14.80 31.57
C ILE A 275 -2.51 15.69 31.61
N SER A 276 -2.41 16.81 32.32
CA SER A 276 -3.54 17.71 32.55
C SER A 276 -3.85 18.72 31.44
N ASN A 277 -2.96 18.89 30.45
CA ASN A 277 -3.08 19.94 29.41
C ASN A 277 -2.89 19.35 28.01
N LEU A 278 -3.66 18.30 27.68
CA LEU A 278 -3.69 17.76 26.30
C LEU A 278 -4.57 18.67 25.43
N ASN A 279 -3.95 19.34 24.47
CA ASN A 279 -4.64 20.26 23.59
C ASN A 279 -5.03 19.63 22.24
N TYR A 280 -4.27 18.61 21.80
CA TYR A 280 -4.55 17.90 20.55
C TYR A 280 -4.04 16.45 20.59
N THR A 281 -4.87 15.52 20.20
CA THR A 281 -4.57 14.08 20.18
C THR A 281 -4.55 13.54 18.77
N ILE A 282 -3.39 13.03 18.35
CA ILE A 282 -3.19 12.36 17.07
C ILE A 282 -3.06 10.86 17.31
N VAL A 283 -3.81 10.06 16.57
CA VAL A 283 -3.71 8.60 16.57
C VAL A 283 -3.15 8.10 15.26
N LEU A 284 -2.16 7.21 15.32
CA LEU A 284 -1.67 6.40 14.24
C LEU A 284 -2.27 5.00 14.41
N ASP A 285 -3.23 4.63 13.56
CA ASP A 285 -3.82 3.28 13.49
C ASP A 285 -3.82 2.83 12.03
N HIS A 286 -2.93 1.91 11.68
CA HIS A 286 -2.65 1.56 10.29
C HIS A 286 -3.91 1.17 9.50
N GLN A 287 -4.77 0.30 10.06
CA GLN A 287 -5.96 -0.20 9.37
C GLN A 287 -7.21 0.63 9.73
N PRO A 288 -7.89 1.29 8.78
CA PRO A 288 -8.98 2.24 9.02
C PRO A 288 -10.31 1.53 9.33
N TYR A 289 -10.35 0.72 10.37
CA TYR A 289 -11.55 0.06 10.85
C TYR A 289 -12.06 0.67 12.16
N ASN A 290 -13.38 0.61 12.37
CA ASN A 290 -14.03 1.04 13.61
C ASN A 290 -13.68 2.50 13.97
N LEU A 291 -13.85 3.42 13.02
CA LEU A 291 -13.57 4.85 13.19
C LEU A 291 -14.44 5.46 14.30
N ASP A 292 -15.62 4.89 14.54
CA ASP A 292 -16.53 5.20 15.65
C ASP A 292 -15.87 5.10 17.02
N ARG A 293 -14.90 4.20 17.18
CA ARG A 293 -14.19 4.03 18.49
C ARG A 293 -13.20 5.16 18.76
N ALA A 294 -12.54 5.67 17.74
CA ALA A 294 -11.66 6.83 17.89
C ALA A 294 -12.47 8.10 18.20
N GLU A 295 -13.61 8.30 17.48
CA GLU A 295 -14.55 9.36 17.77
C GLU A 295 -15.07 9.29 19.21
N ALA A 296 -15.56 8.12 19.65
CA ALA A 296 -16.10 7.93 20.99
C ALA A 296 -15.02 8.09 22.09
N ALA A 297 -13.74 7.91 21.78
CA ALA A 297 -12.62 8.13 22.68
C ALA A 297 -12.16 9.61 22.73
N GLY A 298 -12.74 10.50 21.90
CA GLY A 298 -12.40 11.92 21.87
C GLY A 298 -11.06 12.22 21.19
N VAL A 299 -10.68 11.43 20.18
CA VAL A 299 -9.51 11.67 19.33
C VAL A 299 -9.77 12.86 18.43
N ASP A 300 -8.80 13.79 18.29
CA ASP A 300 -8.95 14.94 17.38
C ASP A 300 -8.62 14.55 15.95
N PHE A 301 -7.56 13.75 15.74
CA PHE A 301 -7.14 13.33 14.41
C PHE A 301 -6.64 11.88 14.41
N GLN A 302 -7.05 11.09 13.39
CA GLN A 302 -6.48 9.75 13.14
C GLN A 302 -5.92 9.66 11.73
N LEU A 303 -4.66 9.20 11.62
CA LEU A 303 -4.00 8.83 10.38
C LEU A 303 -4.02 7.31 10.22
N SER A 304 -4.43 6.86 9.03
CA SER A 304 -4.43 5.45 8.64
C SER A 304 -3.87 5.27 7.23
N GLY A 305 -3.56 4.03 6.84
CA GLY A 305 -3.12 3.61 5.52
C GLY A 305 -3.82 2.32 5.08
N HIS A 306 -3.04 1.29 4.74
CA HIS A 306 -3.46 -0.11 4.49
C HIS A 306 -4.26 -0.34 3.20
N THR A 307 -5.20 0.49 2.88
CA THR A 307 -6.15 0.23 1.80
C THR A 307 -5.57 0.40 0.42
N HIS A 308 -4.51 1.20 0.28
CA HIS A 308 -3.96 1.69 -1.00
C HIS A 308 -5.03 2.24 -1.96
N ARG A 309 -6.27 2.47 -1.45
CA ARG A 309 -7.47 2.67 -2.25
C ARG A 309 -7.64 1.58 -3.32
N GLY A 310 -7.29 0.31 -2.98
CA GLY A 310 -7.33 -0.83 -3.90
C GLY A 310 -6.28 -0.80 -5.00
N GLN A 311 -5.35 0.18 -5.01
CA GLN A 311 -4.18 0.30 -5.90
C GLN A 311 -4.53 0.48 -7.39
N VAL A 312 -5.40 -0.35 -7.97
CA VAL A 312 -5.79 -0.30 -9.39
C VAL A 312 -7.33 -0.39 -9.54
N TRP A 313 -7.86 0.32 -10.53
CA TRP A 313 -9.26 0.15 -10.92
C TRP A 313 -9.46 -1.27 -11.51
N PRO A 314 -10.56 -2.00 -11.23
CA PRO A 314 -11.72 -1.59 -10.44
C PRO A 314 -11.65 -1.97 -8.95
N ILE A 315 -10.49 -2.44 -8.45
CA ILE A 315 -10.35 -2.83 -7.03
C ILE A 315 -10.64 -1.65 -6.10
N SER A 316 -10.36 -0.42 -6.54
CA SER A 316 -10.73 0.80 -5.79
C SER A 316 -12.23 0.87 -5.45
N TRP A 317 -13.13 0.44 -6.32
CA TRP A 317 -14.56 0.39 -6.02
C TRP A 317 -14.91 -0.64 -4.94
N ILE A 318 -14.13 -1.73 -4.85
CA ILE A 318 -14.32 -2.74 -3.81
C ILE A 318 -13.87 -2.17 -2.47
N THR A 319 -12.71 -1.51 -2.40
CA THR A 319 -12.24 -0.88 -1.17
C THR A 319 -13.17 0.24 -0.71
N ASP A 320 -13.65 1.10 -1.62
CA ASP A 320 -14.62 2.17 -1.33
C ASP A 320 -15.95 1.63 -0.75
N ARG A 321 -16.27 0.34 -1.02
CA ARG A 321 -17.47 -0.30 -0.48
C ARG A 321 -17.23 -1.04 0.84
N LEU A 322 -16.00 -1.48 1.07
CA LEU A 322 -15.63 -2.27 2.26
C LEU A 322 -15.31 -1.40 3.47
N TYR A 323 -14.76 -0.22 3.26
CA TYR A 323 -14.32 0.68 4.31
C TYR A 323 -15.26 1.88 4.41
N GLU A 324 -15.51 2.36 5.62
CA GLU A 324 -16.23 3.61 5.84
C GLU A 324 -15.50 4.81 5.21
N CYS A 325 -14.17 4.81 5.32
CA CYS A 325 -13.27 5.70 4.60
C CYS A 325 -12.14 4.85 4.03
N SER A 326 -12.08 4.69 2.71
CA SER A 326 -11.03 3.93 2.04
C SER A 326 -9.84 4.80 1.67
N TRP A 327 -10.02 6.11 1.55
CA TRP A 327 -9.01 7.08 1.15
C TRP A 327 -9.48 8.53 1.37
N GLY A 328 -8.51 9.40 1.68
CA GLY A 328 -8.72 10.83 1.80
C GLY A 328 -9.21 11.27 3.18
N SER A 329 -9.69 12.51 3.25
CA SER A 329 -10.18 13.09 4.48
C SER A 329 -11.62 12.65 4.77
N HIS A 330 -11.90 12.36 6.04
CA HIS A 330 -13.21 12.00 6.53
C HIS A 330 -13.46 12.66 7.90
N GLN A 331 -14.70 13.00 8.20
CA GLN A 331 -15.08 13.65 9.45
C GLN A 331 -16.18 12.83 10.15
N ARG A 332 -15.97 12.53 11.44
CA ARG A 332 -17.00 11.98 12.33
C ARG A 332 -17.04 12.81 13.60
N GLY A 333 -18.17 13.42 13.88
CA GLY A 333 -18.26 14.34 15.03
C GLY A 333 -17.12 15.36 15.02
N ASN A 334 -16.34 15.41 16.11
CA ASN A 334 -15.20 16.31 16.23
C ASN A 334 -13.87 15.67 15.76
N THR A 335 -13.87 14.39 15.41
CA THR A 335 -12.66 13.66 14.97
C THR A 335 -12.48 13.78 13.47
N GLN A 336 -11.32 14.29 13.05
CA GLN A 336 -10.88 14.27 11.66
C GLN A 336 -10.08 13.02 11.38
N PHE A 337 -10.32 12.37 10.25
CA PHE A 337 -9.60 11.20 9.78
C PHE A 337 -8.92 11.50 8.45
N TYR A 338 -7.77 10.90 8.24
CA TYR A 338 -7.15 10.81 6.92
C TYR A 338 -6.69 9.38 6.67
N VAL A 339 -7.17 8.77 5.59
CA VAL A 339 -6.71 7.47 5.13
C VAL A 339 -5.84 7.68 3.91
N SER A 340 -4.54 7.44 4.06
CA SER A 340 -3.58 7.61 2.97
C SER A 340 -3.64 6.42 2.00
N SER A 341 -3.46 6.70 0.72
CA SER A 341 -3.28 5.65 -0.28
C SER A 341 -1.85 5.10 -0.35
N GLY A 342 -0.94 5.64 0.47
CA GLY A 342 0.46 5.22 0.57
C GLY A 342 1.40 5.96 -0.38
N ILE A 343 2.61 6.26 0.11
CA ILE A 343 3.70 6.81 -0.72
C ILE A 343 4.35 5.71 -1.54
N GLY A 344 4.49 4.52 -0.96
CA GLY A 344 4.88 3.29 -1.61
C GLY A 344 3.68 2.48 -2.12
N ILE A 345 3.92 1.20 -2.30
CA ILE A 345 2.91 0.27 -2.80
C ILE A 345 3.34 -1.16 -2.48
N TRP A 346 2.38 -2.04 -2.27
CA TRP A 346 2.62 -3.47 -2.25
C TRP A 346 2.45 -4.07 -3.65
N GLY A 347 3.38 -4.96 -4.05
CA GLY A 347 3.26 -5.67 -5.31
C GLY A 347 3.58 -4.83 -6.54
N GLY A 348 2.97 -5.09 -7.69
CA GLY A 348 3.30 -4.45 -8.96
C GLY A 348 3.21 -2.92 -8.93
N LYS A 349 4.24 -2.22 -9.38
CA LYS A 349 4.38 -0.75 -9.35
C LYS A 349 3.43 -0.04 -10.31
N PHE A 350 2.12 -0.18 -10.06
CA PHE A 350 1.08 0.43 -10.90
C PHE A 350 0.03 1.13 -10.04
N ARG A 351 -0.31 2.36 -10.42
CA ARG A 351 -1.46 3.11 -9.93
C ARG A 351 -2.38 3.42 -11.10
N ILE A 352 -3.56 2.84 -11.09
CA ILE A 352 -4.55 3.00 -12.17
C ILE A 352 -5.88 3.40 -11.54
N GLY A 353 -6.28 4.68 -11.73
CA GLY A 353 -7.44 5.26 -11.06
C GLY A 353 -7.25 5.54 -9.56
N THR A 354 -6.03 5.41 -9.06
CA THR A 354 -5.59 5.75 -7.70
C THR A 354 -4.25 6.47 -7.77
N GLN A 355 -3.70 6.96 -6.66
CA GLN A 355 -2.44 7.70 -6.65
C GLN A 355 -1.50 7.24 -5.53
N SER A 356 -0.22 7.49 -5.67
CA SER A 356 0.73 7.46 -4.55
C SER A 356 0.87 8.87 -3.98
N GLU A 357 0.87 9.01 -2.65
CA GLU A 357 0.81 10.32 -2.03
C GLU A 357 1.59 10.40 -0.72
N TYR A 358 1.92 11.63 -0.34
CA TYR A 358 2.27 12.01 1.01
C TYR A 358 1.48 13.27 1.39
N VAL A 359 1.16 13.41 2.65
CA VAL A 359 0.33 14.50 3.15
C VAL A 359 1.20 15.53 3.84
N VAL A 360 0.95 16.80 3.56
CA VAL A 360 1.58 17.92 4.26
C VAL A 360 0.49 18.66 5.01
N ALA A 361 0.42 18.40 6.31
CA ALA A 361 -0.60 18.97 7.15
C ALA A 361 -0.08 20.22 7.87
N THR A 362 -0.99 21.17 8.07
CA THR A 362 -0.80 22.33 8.94
C THR A 362 -1.77 22.22 10.11
N LEU A 363 -1.27 22.12 11.33
CA LEU A 363 -2.04 22.09 12.56
C LEU A 363 -1.97 23.47 13.22
N LYS A 364 -3.16 24.08 13.42
CA LYS A 364 -3.36 25.43 13.99
C LYS A 364 -4.22 25.37 15.23
#